data_d1c0beda83b7858245b0a08ed1f9bef0
#
_entry.id   d1c0beda83b7858245b0a08ed1f9bef0
#
_cell.length_a   1.000
_cell.length_b   1.000
_cell.length_c   1.000
_cell.angle_alpha   90.00
_cell.angle_beta   90.00
_cell.angle_gamma   90.00
#
_symmetry.space_group_name_H-M   'P 1'
#
loop_
_entity.id
_entity.type
_entity.pdbx_description
1 polymer ?
#
loop_
_entity_poly.entity_id
_entity_poly.type
_entity_poly.pdbx_seq_one_letter_code
_entity_poly.pdbx_strand_id
1 'polypeptide(L)'
;GVDVTVPEGMAVSKFYTNSNLEGVHEGENHLDGKRALAYSRERKAYLDGDVQRARNQQQVLQAMFKKATSPEIIKNYVNLLNALIGAFDTNMTTDEITSFIKYQIQAKPNWKFEQFVLKGDNDLRVSPELGSEVSVVILYDSYISVAHDKIQAVLDGKSSDTIEAQEDTPAGTLSEEEIEAQIQYGLMTEAPIEEEGSDIYYGG
;
A
#
# COMPACT_ATOMS: atom_id res chain seq x y z
N GLY A 1 -14.03 -0.62 8.74
CA GLY A 1 -12.87 -1.42 8.36
C GLY A 1 -12.92 -1.89 6.93
N VAL A 2 -11.89 -2.56 6.50
CA VAL A 2 -11.77 -3.18 5.17
C VAL A 2 -11.40 -4.65 5.32
N ASP A 3 -11.76 -5.46 4.33
CA ASP A 3 -11.47 -6.89 4.32
C ASP A 3 -10.35 -7.17 3.33
N VAL A 4 -9.29 -7.83 3.81
CA VAL A 4 -8.12 -8.22 3.00
C VAL A 4 -7.88 -9.72 3.13
N THR A 5 -7.36 -10.34 2.09
CA THR A 5 -6.98 -11.75 2.11
C THR A 5 -5.46 -11.85 2.14
N VAL A 6 -4.91 -12.33 3.25
CA VAL A 6 -3.46 -12.51 3.44
C VAL A 6 -3.05 -13.85 2.86
N PRO A 7 -2.06 -13.89 1.92
CA PRO A 7 -1.57 -15.13 1.36
C PRO A 7 -0.94 -16.05 2.40
N GLU A 8 -0.86 -17.34 2.05
CA GLU A 8 -0.11 -18.34 2.83
C GLU A 8 1.35 -17.90 3.00
N GLY A 9 1.92 -18.11 4.18
CA GLY A 9 3.27 -17.69 4.53
C GLY A 9 3.46 -16.22 4.79
N MET A 10 2.38 -15.39 4.79
CA MET A 10 2.45 -13.93 4.98
C MET A 10 1.76 -13.45 6.27
N ALA A 11 1.45 -14.37 7.18
CA ALA A 11 0.91 -14.02 8.49
C ALA A 11 1.95 -13.25 9.33
N VAL A 12 1.50 -12.28 10.10
CA VAL A 12 2.32 -11.47 11.01
C VAL A 12 1.60 -11.37 12.34
N SER A 13 2.19 -11.85 13.41
CA SER A 13 1.56 -11.84 14.75
C SER A 13 1.40 -10.42 15.30
N LYS A 14 2.36 -9.55 15.02
CA LYS A 14 2.34 -8.11 15.37
C LYS A 14 2.96 -7.31 14.23
N PHE A 15 2.46 -6.09 14.02
CA PHE A 15 3.08 -5.18 13.06
C PHE A 15 4.35 -4.56 13.64
N TYR A 16 5.42 -4.56 12.86
CA TYR A 16 6.66 -3.86 13.23
C TYR A 16 6.41 -2.35 13.39
N THR A 17 5.60 -1.76 12.52
CA THR A 17 5.25 -0.34 12.55
C THR A 17 4.41 0.06 13.76
N ASN A 18 3.72 -0.89 14.39
CA ASN A 18 2.94 -0.68 15.62
C ASN A 18 2.71 -2.01 16.34
N SER A 19 3.63 -2.40 17.20
CA SER A 19 3.59 -3.66 17.96
C SER A 19 2.45 -3.76 18.98
N ASN A 20 1.73 -2.67 19.25
CA ASN A 20 0.54 -2.69 20.12
C ASN A 20 -0.71 -3.16 19.36
N LEU A 21 -0.65 -3.26 18.05
CA LEU A 21 -1.77 -3.76 17.24
C LEU A 21 -1.58 -5.25 16.96
N GLU A 22 -2.68 -5.97 17.04
CA GLU A 22 -2.74 -7.35 16.52
C GLU A 22 -2.42 -7.35 15.03
N GLY A 23 -1.56 -8.29 14.61
CA GLY A 23 -1.15 -8.44 13.23
C GLY A 23 -2.25 -9.01 12.33
N VAL A 24 -1.85 -9.83 11.36
CA VAL A 24 -2.75 -10.50 10.43
C VAL A 24 -2.45 -12.00 10.40
N HIS A 25 -3.48 -12.80 10.21
CA HIS A 25 -3.36 -14.24 9.95
C HIS A 25 -3.58 -14.54 8.47
N GLU A 26 -3.20 -15.74 8.05
CA GLU A 26 -3.49 -16.21 6.70
C GLU A 26 -4.99 -16.26 6.42
N GLY A 27 -5.37 -15.97 5.19
CA GLY A 27 -6.78 -15.92 4.78
C GLY A 27 -7.43 -14.55 5.05
N GLU A 28 -8.73 -14.55 5.32
CA GLU A 28 -9.52 -13.34 5.43
C GLU A 28 -9.31 -12.62 6.77
N ASN A 29 -9.02 -11.32 6.70
CA ASN A 29 -8.85 -10.45 7.85
C ASN A 29 -9.73 -9.22 7.71
N HIS A 30 -10.44 -8.85 8.79
CA HIS A 30 -11.14 -7.57 8.89
C HIS A 30 -10.24 -6.56 9.62
N LEU A 31 -9.83 -5.50 8.91
CA LEU A 31 -8.92 -4.49 9.45
C LEU A 31 -9.66 -3.17 9.67
N ASP A 32 -9.60 -2.64 10.88
CA ASP A 32 -9.98 -1.26 11.12
C ASP A 32 -8.96 -0.28 10.49
N GLY A 33 -9.21 1.02 10.58
CA GLY A 33 -8.35 2.02 9.94
C GLY A 33 -6.90 1.99 10.47
N LYS A 34 -6.69 1.70 11.76
CA LYS A 34 -5.35 1.64 12.36
C LYS A 34 -4.60 0.39 11.90
N ARG A 35 -5.25 -0.76 11.92
CA ARG A 35 -4.68 -2.02 11.45
C ARG A 35 -4.44 -2.00 9.94
N ALA A 36 -5.36 -1.44 9.14
CA ALA A 36 -5.19 -1.29 7.70
C ALA A 36 -3.98 -0.40 7.37
N LEU A 37 -3.80 0.71 8.10
CA LEU A 37 -2.64 1.57 7.94
C LEU A 37 -1.34 0.86 8.35
N ALA A 38 -1.33 0.13 9.48
CA ALA A 38 -0.17 -0.64 9.91
C ALA A 38 0.19 -1.73 8.89
N TYR A 39 -0.80 -2.47 8.39
CA TYR A 39 -0.62 -3.50 7.37
C TYR A 39 -0.05 -2.91 6.06
N SER A 40 -0.58 -1.78 5.59
CA SER A 40 -0.10 -1.12 4.37
C SER A 40 1.33 -0.56 4.50
N ARG A 41 1.84 -0.39 5.71
CA ARG A 41 3.19 0.09 6.00
C ARG A 41 4.15 -1.02 6.39
N GLU A 42 3.64 -2.25 6.63
CA GLU A 42 4.48 -3.35 7.07
C GLU A 42 5.50 -3.72 5.99
N ARG A 43 6.73 -3.76 6.40
CA ARG A 43 7.89 -4.04 5.55
C ARG A 43 8.84 -5.01 6.22
N LYS A 44 9.20 -4.74 7.48
CA LYS A 44 10.29 -5.41 8.18
C LYS A 44 9.95 -6.84 8.60
N ALA A 45 8.69 -7.21 8.57
CA ALA A 45 8.24 -8.57 8.84
C ALA A 45 8.44 -9.54 7.66
N TYR A 46 8.85 -9.03 6.49
CA TYR A 46 8.93 -9.82 5.26
C TYR A 46 10.35 -9.82 4.69
N LEU A 47 10.77 -10.95 4.10
CA LEU A 47 12.08 -11.09 3.46
C LEU A 47 12.24 -10.11 2.27
N ASP A 48 11.19 -9.98 1.43
CA ASP A 48 11.12 -9.00 0.33
C ASP A 48 10.19 -7.84 0.75
N GLY A 49 10.60 -7.15 1.81
CA GLY A 49 9.74 -6.21 2.51
C GLY A 49 9.19 -5.07 1.66
N ASP A 50 9.96 -4.52 0.72
CA ASP A 50 9.51 -3.42 -0.12
C ASP A 50 8.46 -3.86 -1.14
N VAL A 51 8.64 -5.01 -1.76
CA VAL A 51 7.67 -5.60 -2.68
C VAL A 51 6.40 -5.99 -1.94
N GLN A 52 6.55 -6.64 -0.76
CA GLN A 52 5.37 -7.02 0.03
C GLN A 52 4.61 -5.80 0.55
N ARG A 53 5.29 -4.74 0.97
CA ARG A 53 4.63 -3.48 1.33
C ARG A 53 3.81 -2.92 0.16
N ALA A 54 4.36 -2.92 -1.06
CA ALA A 54 3.63 -2.47 -2.25
C ALA A 54 2.38 -3.33 -2.49
N ARG A 55 2.47 -4.65 -2.33
CA ARG A 55 1.32 -5.56 -2.42
C ARG A 55 0.27 -5.27 -1.35
N ASN A 56 0.70 -5.10 -0.10
CA ASN A 56 -0.21 -4.76 1.01
C ASN A 56 -0.94 -3.43 0.75
N GLN A 57 -0.25 -2.42 0.23
CA GLN A 57 -0.87 -1.15 -0.17
C GLN A 57 -1.92 -1.35 -1.26
N GLN A 58 -1.60 -2.11 -2.29
CA GLN A 58 -2.54 -2.42 -3.37
C GLN A 58 -3.77 -3.18 -2.85
N GLN A 59 -3.59 -4.16 -1.96
CA GLN A 59 -4.70 -4.90 -1.35
C GLN A 59 -5.61 -3.99 -0.51
N VAL A 60 -5.03 -3.10 0.30
CA VAL A 60 -5.82 -2.14 1.10
C VAL A 60 -6.58 -1.18 0.19
N LEU A 61 -5.95 -0.64 -0.86
CA LEU A 61 -6.62 0.23 -1.84
C LEU A 61 -7.77 -0.50 -2.55
N GLN A 62 -7.55 -1.73 -2.99
CA GLN A 62 -8.59 -2.56 -3.59
C GLN A 62 -9.76 -2.80 -2.64
N ALA A 63 -9.48 -3.15 -1.38
CA ALA A 63 -10.49 -3.37 -0.36
C ALA A 63 -11.27 -2.09 -0.03
N MET A 64 -10.59 -0.93 0.03
CA MET A 64 -11.25 0.37 0.19
C MET A 64 -12.16 0.70 -0.98
N PHE A 65 -11.72 0.48 -2.22
CA PHE A 65 -12.54 0.71 -3.41
C PHE A 65 -13.76 -0.22 -3.43
N LYS A 66 -13.55 -1.53 -3.19
CA LYS A 66 -14.65 -2.51 -3.09
C LYS A 66 -15.68 -2.09 -2.06
N LYS A 67 -15.24 -1.60 -0.90
CA LYS A 67 -16.14 -1.10 0.14
C LYS A 67 -16.83 0.19 -0.28
N ALA A 68 -16.11 1.16 -0.84
CA ALA A 68 -16.67 2.43 -1.29
C ALA A 68 -17.74 2.26 -2.38
N THR A 69 -17.60 1.23 -3.23
CA THR A 69 -18.56 0.90 -4.29
C THR A 69 -19.66 -0.07 -3.86
N SER A 70 -19.69 -0.48 -2.58
CA SER A 70 -20.72 -1.36 -2.05
C SER A 70 -22.11 -0.67 -1.99
N PRO A 71 -23.22 -1.41 -2.14
CA PRO A 71 -24.57 -0.83 -2.10
C PRO A 71 -24.89 -0.08 -0.80
N GLU A 72 -24.26 -0.47 0.31
CA GLU A 72 -24.48 0.15 1.62
C GLU A 72 -23.86 1.56 1.68
N ILE A 73 -22.66 1.71 1.16
CA ILE A 73 -21.96 3.00 1.11
C ILE A 73 -22.56 3.92 0.06
N ILE A 74 -22.95 3.38 -1.10
CA ILE A 74 -23.58 4.16 -2.18
C ILE A 74 -24.85 4.87 -1.69
N LYS A 75 -25.62 4.27 -0.81
CA LYS A 75 -26.80 4.94 -0.20
C LYS A 75 -26.43 6.17 0.62
N ASN A 76 -25.21 6.23 1.12
CA ASN A 76 -24.68 7.30 1.95
C ASN A 76 -23.51 8.07 1.29
N TYR A 77 -23.50 8.11 -0.06
CA TYR A 77 -22.37 8.66 -0.83
C TYR A 77 -22.03 10.11 -0.48
N VAL A 78 -23.01 10.93 -0.08
CA VAL A 78 -22.78 12.33 0.34
C VAL A 78 -21.87 12.38 1.56
N ASN A 79 -22.09 11.50 2.53
CA ASN A 79 -21.23 11.41 3.73
C ASN A 79 -19.82 10.91 3.37
N LEU A 80 -19.73 9.98 2.43
CA LEU A 80 -18.43 9.51 1.91
C LEU A 80 -17.67 10.62 1.20
N LEU A 81 -18.33 11.37 0.31
CA LEU A 81 -17.72 12.51 -0.37
C LEU A 81 -17.24 13.57 0.62
N ASN A 82 -18.06 13.93 1.60
CA ASN A 82 -17.68 14.89 2.63
C ASN A 82 -16.48 14.42 3.45
N ALA A 83 -16.38 13.12 3.75
CA ALA A 83 -15.23 12.54 4.46
C ALA A 83 -13.95 12.52 3.59
N LEU A 84 -14.08 12.51 2.28
CA LEU A 84 -12.96 12.49 1.32
C LEU A 84 -12.51 13.90 0.92
N ILE A 85 -13.34 14.93 1.13
CA ILE A 85 -12.96 16.32 0.84
C ILE A 85 -11.73 16.69 1.68
N GLY A 86 -10.64 17.06 1.01
CA GLY A 86 -9.36 17.40 1.62
C GLY A 86 -8.48 16.21 2.03
N ALA A 87 -8.93 14.97 1.82
CA ALA A 87 -8.12 13.78 2.10
C ALA A 87 -7.12 13.47 0.96
N PHE A 88 -7.40 13.93 -0.25
CA PHE A 88 -6.51 13.81 -1.41
C PHE A 88 -6.82 14.89 -2.44
N ASP A 89 -5.82 15.26 -3.22
CA ASP A 89 -5.96 16.15 -4.35
C ASP A 89 -6.28 15.36 -5.62
N THR A 90 -7.18 15.88 -6.44
CA THR A 90 -7.55 15.28 -7.72
C THR A 90 -7.83 16.37 -8.76
N ASN A 91 -7.53 16.05 -10.01
CA ASN A 91 -7.90 16.88 -11.16
C ASN A 91 -9.31 16.60 -11.70
N MET A 92 -10.04 15.66 -11.08
CA MET A 92 -11.45 15.41 -11.43
C MET A 92 -12.33 16.55 -10.94
N THR A 93 -13.21 17.02 -11.81
CA THR A 93 -14.24 17.99 -11.44
C THR A 93 -15.35 17.35 -10.62
N THR A 94 -16.10 18.16 -9.88
CA THR A 94 -17.27 17.67 -9.11
C THR A 94 -18.32 16.99 -10.01
N ASP A 95 -18.48 17.46 -11.25
CA ASP A 95 -19.42 16.88 -12.21
C ASP A 95 -18.97 15.49 -12.71
N GLU A 96 -17.66 15.30 -12.94
CA GLU A 96 -17.08 13.99 -13.28
C GLU A 96 -17.23 13.00 -12.13
N ILE A 97 -16.92 13.42 -10.91
CA ILE A 97 -17.10 12.59 -9.70
C ILE A 97 -18.59 12.20 -9.55
N THR A 98 -19.50 13.16 -9.71
CA THR A 98 -20.95 12.90 -9.62
C THR A 98 -21.41 11.95 -10.71
N SER A 99 -20.91 12.10 -11.93
CA SER A 99 -21.23 11.22 -13.08
C SER A 99 -20.70 9.81 -12.85
N PHE A 100 -19.50 9.66 -12.31
CA PHE A 100 -18.94 8.36 -11.92
C PHE A 100 -19.80 7.66 -10.86
N ILE A 101 -20.24 8.39 -9.83
CA ILE A 101 -21.11 7.82 -8.78
C ILE A 101 -22.47 7.41 -9.37
N LYS A 102 -23.07 8.23 -10.25
CA LYS A 102 -24.33 7.87 -10.92
C LYS A 102 -24.16 6.59 -11.76
N TYR A 103 -23.07 6.50 -12.51
CA TYR A 103 -22.73 5.29 -13.27
C TYR A 103 -22.61 4.07 -12.35
N GLN A 104 -21.89 4.19 -11.25
CA GLN A 104 -21.71 3.11 -10.27
C GLN A 104 -23.08 2.60 -9.72
N ILE A 105 -24.01 3.52 -9.44
CA ILE A 105 -25.35 3.19 -8.93
C ILE A 105 -26.20 2.49 -9.99
N GLN A 106 -26.18 2.98 -11.23
CA GLN A 106 -27.05 2.54 -12.30
C GLN A 106 -26.56 1.25 -12.96
N ALA A 107 -25.29 1.22 -13.34
CA ALA A 107 -24.69 0.12 -14.08
C ALA A 107 -24.25 -1.04 -13.18
N LYS A 108 -23.95 -0.77 -11.90
CA LYS A 108 -23.41 -1.75 -10.93
C LYS A 108 -22.26 -2.57 -11.55
N PRO A 109 -21.24 -1.90 -12.10
CA PRO A 109 -20.17 -2.59 -12.81
C PRO A 109 -19.45 -3.57 -11.90
N ASN A 110 -19.06 -4.72 -12.45
CA ASN A 110 -18.19 -5.66 -11.77
C ASN A 110 -16.74 -5.25 -12.05
N TRP A 111 -16.15 -4.54 -11.10
CA TRP A 111 -14.76 -4.09 -11.21
C TRP A 111 -13.78 -5.25 -11.08
N LYS A 112 -12.89 -5.39 -12.04
CA LYS A 112 -11.77 -6.30 -12.00
C LYS A 112 -10.50 -5.50 -11.66
N PHE A 113 -9.72 -6.00 -10.72
CA PHE A 113 -8.47 -5.40 -10.29
C PHE A 113 -7.30 -6.27 -10.72
N GLU A 114 -6.33 -5.65 -11.33
CA GLU A 114 -5.05 -6.24 -11.67
C GLU A 114 -3.98 -5.64 -10.77
N GLN A 115 -3.14 -6.47 -10.19
CA GLN A 115 -2.06 -6.04 -9.31
C GLN A 115 -0.73 -6.44 -9.94
N PHE A 116 0.20 -5.52 -9.97
CA PHE A 116 1.54 -5.78 -10.43
C PHE A 116 2.54 -4.89 -9.67
N VAL A 117 3.63 -5.48 -9.19
CA VAL A 117 4.70 -4.77 -8.50
C VAL A 117 5.96 -4.88 -9.32
N LEU A 118 6.57 -3.73 -9.63
CA LEU A 118 7.86 -3.66 -10.29
C LEU A 118 8.94 -4.18 -9.35
N LYS A 119 9.85 -5.01 -9.87
CA LYS A 119 11.02 -5.52 -9.16
C LYS A 119 12.32 -4.99 -9.73
N GLY A 120 13.35 -5.05 -8.93
CA GLY A 120 14.69 -4.63 -9.29
C GLY A 120 15.69 -4.93 -8.18
N ASP A 121 16.93 -4.58 -8.41
CA ASP A 121 18.02 -4.71 -7.43
C ASP A 121 18.11 -3.46 -6.55
N ASN A 122 18.37 -3.67 -5.25
CA ASN A 122 18.65 -2.57 -4.34
C ASN A 122 20.05 -2.03 -4.61
N ASP A 123 20.16 -0.70 -4.69
CA ASP A 123 21.43 0.00 -4.90
C ASP A 123 21.48 1.29 -4.08
N LEU A 124 22.68 1.87 -3.93
CA LEU A 124 22.89 3.17 -3.33
C LEU A 124 23.25 4.18 -4.42
N ARG A 125 22.53 5.27 -4.51
CA ARG A 125 22.76 6.33 -5.49
C ARG A 125 22.74 7.70 -4.81
N VAL A 126 23.59 8.60 -5.29
CA VAL A 126 23.55 9.99 -4.83
C VAL A 126 22.29 10.66 -5.39
N SER A 127 21.42 11.11 -4.47
CA SER A 127 20.26 11.92 -4.85
C SER A 127 20.71 13.32 -5.28
N PRO A 128 20.34 13.78 -6.47
CA PRO A 128 20.64 15.17 -6.89
C PRO A 128 20.01 16.22 -5.98
N GLU A 129 18.87 15.91 -5.38
CA GLU A 129 18.12 16.84 -4.52
C GLU A 129 18.70 16.89 -3.10
N LEU A 130 19.12 15.73 -2.55
CA LEU A 130 19.59 15.64 -1.18
C LEU A 130 21.12 15.77 -1.06
N GLY A 131 21.86 15.60 -2.16
CA GLY A 131 23.31 15.62 -2.17
C GLY A 131 23.98 14.48 -1.37
N SER A 132 23.22 13.45 -0.99
CA SER A 132 23.65 12.29 -0.20
C SER A 132 23.22 10.97 -0.85
N GLU A 133 23.88 9.88 -0.45
CA GLU A 133 23.50 8.54 -0.89
C GLU A 133 22.14 8.14 -0.28
N VAL A 134 21.28 7.62 -1.15
CA VAL A 134 19.97 7.09 -0.78
C VAL A 134 19.80 5.69 -1.36
N SER A 135 19.05 4.86 -0.67
CA SER A 135 18.66 3.54 -1.18
C SER A 135 17.65 3.70 -2.31
N VAL A 136 17.93 3.08 -3.44
CA VAL A 136 17.06 3.04 -4.63
C VAL A 136 16.88 1.61 -5.09
N VAL A 137 15.85 1.38 -5.91
CA VAL A 137 15.64 0.12 -6.62
C VAL A 137 15.90 0.35 -8.10
N ILE A 138 16.86 -0.37 -8.66
CA ILE A 138 17.14 -0.37 -10.09
C ILE A 138 16.20 -1.39 -10.72
N LEU A 139 15.15 -0.91 -11.38
CA LEU A 139 14.11 -1.76 -11.93
C LEU A 139 14.62 -2.66 -13.07
N TYR A 140 14.10 -3.88 -13.12
CA TYR A 140 14.35 -4.78 -14.24
C TYR A 140 13.54 -4.35 -15.47
N ASP A 141 14.17 -4.26 -16.64
CA ASP A 141 13.52 -3.89 -17.89
C ASP A 141 12.38 -4.85 -18.26
N SER A 142 12.51 -6.14 -17.94
CA SER A 142 11.45 -7.13 -18.14
C SER A 142 10.17 -6.79 -17.35
N TYR A 143 10.29 -6.29 -16.11
CA TYR A 143 9.15 -5.88 -15.30
C TYR A 143 8.51 -4.59 -15.82
N ILE A 144 9.32 -3.65 -16.30
CA ILE A 144 8.81 -2.43 -16.93
C ILE A 144 8.01 -2.77 -18.19
N SER A 145 8.53 -3.66 -19.03
CA SER A 145 7.86 -4.12 -20.26
C SER A 145 6.52 -4.80 -19.93
N VAL A 146 6.52 -5.74 -18.97
CA VAL A 146 5.30 -6.43 -18.52
C VAL A 146 4.27 -5.46 -17.95
N ALA A 147 4.70 -4.47 -17.16
CA ALA A 147 3.80 -3.44 -16.63
C ALA A 147 3.14 -2.64 -17.75
N HIS A 148 3.93 -2.22 -18.76
CA HIS A 148 3.43 -1.53 -19.94
C HIS A 148 2.37 -2.38 -20.67
N ASP A 149 2.69 -3.65 -20.94
CA ASP A 149 1.79 -4.55 -21.67
C ASP A 149 0.49 -4.82 -20.90
N LYS A 150 0.56 -4.97 -19.57
CA LYS A 150 -0.63 -5.09 -18.71
C LYS A 150 -1.50 -3.84 -18.77
N ILE A 151 -0.91 -2.64 -18.66
CA ILE A 151 -1.64 -1.38 -18.76
C ILE A 151 -2.31 -1.27 -20.14
N GLN A 152 -1.56 -1.57 -21.20
CA GLN A 152 -2.10 -1.50 -22.57
C GLN A 152 -3.25 -2.51 -22.79
N ALA A 153 -3.13 -3.72 -22.27
CA ALA A 153 -4.21 -4.71 -22.34
C ALA A 153 -5.49 -4.19 -21.65
N VAL A 154 -5.38 -3.59 -20.47
CA VAL A 154 -6.53 -3.00 -19.77
C VAL A 154 -7.14 -1.84 -20.56
N LEU A 155 -6.32 -0.96 -21.14
CA LEU A 155 -6.80 0.16 -21.99
C LEU A 155 -7.52 -0.34 -23.23
N ASP A 156 -7.08 -1.47 -23.80
CA ASP A 156 -7.73 -2.12 -24.95
C ASP A 156 -8.96 -2.95 -24.55
N GLY A 157 -9.35 -2.99 -23.28
CA GLY A 157 -10.44 -3.81 -22.78
C GLY A 157 -10.16 -5.33 -22.82
N LYS A 158 -8.90 -5.72 -22.86
CA LYS A 158 -8.45 -7.11 -22.84
C LYS A 158 -8.08 -7.56 -21.43
N SER A 159 -8.04 -8.88 -21.18
CA SER A 159 -7.47 -9.42 -19.94
C SER A 159 -5.95 -9.31 -19.96
N SER A 160 -5.37 -8.96 -18.81
CA SER A 160 -3.94 -8.98 -18.58
C SER A 160 -3.47 -10.23 -17.80
N ASP A 161 -4.36 -11.18 -17.53
CA ASP A 161 -4.11 -12.38 -16.70
C ASP A 161 -3.00 -13.27 -17.27
N THR A 162 -2.82 -13.29 -18.59
CA THR A 162 -1.83 -14.13 -19.28
C THR A 162 -0.48 -13.44 -19.49
N ILE A 163 -0.37 -12.18 -19.09
CA ILE A 163 0.87 -11.41 -19.20
C ILE A 163 1.62 -11.57 -17.88
N GLU A 164 2.60 -12.46 -17.85
CA GLU A 164 3.35 -12.79 -16.64
C GLU A 164 4.77 -12.21 -16.70
N ALA A 165 5.23 -11.65 -15.59
CA ALA A 165 6.66 -11.51 -15.33
C ALA A 165 7.18 -12.85 -14.79
N GLN A 166 8.49 -13.11 -14.93
CA GLN A 166 9.13 -14.29 -14.33
C GLN A 166 8.75 -14.42 -12.86
N GLU A 167 8.51 -15.69 -12.45
CA GLU A 167 7.90 -16.07 -11.18
C GLU A 167 8.33 -15.23 -9.98
N ASP A 168 7.34 -14.64 -9.35
CA ASP A 168 7.45 -14.09 -8.02
C ASP A 168 7.46 -15.24 -7.01
N THR A 169 8.62 -15.64 -6.55
CA THR A 169 8.70 -16.48 -5.35
C THR A 169 8.10 -15.67 -4.20
N PRO A 170 7.05 -16.15 -3.51
CA PRO A 170 6.51 -15.42 -2.36
C PRO A 170 7.64 -15.27 -1.34
N ALA A 171 7.96 -14.06 -0.96
CA ALA A 171 8.84 -13.84 0.17
C ALA A 171 8.13 -14.36 1.43
N GLY A 172 8.81 -15.20 2.21
CA GLY A 172 8.29 -15.65 3.49
C GLY A 172 8.26 -14.53 4.51
N THR A 173 7.61 -14.75 5.64
CA THR A 173 7.72 -13.88 6.81
C THR A 173 8.99 -14.20 7.59
N LEU A 174 9.55 -13.20 8.25
CA LEU A 174 10.60 -13.41 9.23
C LEU A 174 10.03 -14.07 10.49
N SER A 175 10.85 -14.87 11.17
CA SER A 175 10.51 -15.43 12.50
C SER A 175 10.39 -14.31 13.55
N GLU A 176 9.70 -14.58 14.66
CA GLU A 176 9.59 -13.61 15.76
C GLU A 176 10.97 -13.20 16.30
N GLU A 177 11.91 -14.12 16.39
CA GLU A 177 13.29 -13.85 16.82
C GLU A 177 14.02 -12.92 15.84
N GLU A 178 13.84 -13.13 14.53
CA GLU A 178 14.44 -12.26 13.50
C GLU A 178 13.80 -10.86 13.49
N ILE A 179 12.50 -10.76 13.73
CA ILE A 179 11.79 -9.50 13.89
C ILE A 179 12.30 -8.75 15.13
N GLU A 180 12.39 -9.43 16.27
CA GLU A 180 12.91 -8.83 17.52
C GLU A 180 14.37 -8.40 17.37
N ALA A 181 15.21 -9.18 16.72
CA ALA A 181 16.61 -8.83 16.44
C ALA A 181 16.71 -7.58 15.55
N GLN A 182 15.85 -7.44 14.52
CA GLN A 182 15.82 -6.24 13.68
C GLN A 182 15.32 -5.01 14.45
N ILE A 183 14.34 -5.17 15.35
CA ILE A 183 13.85 -4.09 16.22
C ILE A 183 15.00 -3.62 17.11
N GLN A 184 15.71 -4.55 17.74
CA GLN A 184 16.82 -4.23 18.63
C GLN A 184 17.98 -3.56 17.88
N TYR A 185 18.31 -4.04 16.66
CA TYR A 185 19.31 -3.42 15.81
C TYR A 185 18.91 -2.00 15.38
N GLY A 186 17.65 -1.79 15.00
CA GLY A 186 17.11 -0.47 14.65
C GLY A 186 17.17 0.52 15.82
N LEU A 187 16.86 0.07 17.04
CA LEU A 187 16.97 0.88 18.25
C LEU A 187 18.42 1.23 18.62
N MET A 188 19.39 0.39 18.22
CA MET A 188 20.83 0.65 18.47
C MET A 188 21.47 1.54 17.40
N THR A 189 20.88 1.60 16.20
CA THR A 189 21.44 2.38 15.07
C THR A 189 20.78 3.75 14.90
N GLU A 190 19.58 3.97 15.45
CA GLU A 190 18.98 5.29 15.50
C GLU A 190 19.63 6.07 16.67
N ALA A 191 20.50 7.02 16.35
CA ALA A 191 20.96 8.00 17.32
C ALA A 191 19.72 8.69 17.94
N PRO A 192 19.70 8.99 19.26
CA PRO A 192 18.58 9.69 19.86
C PRO A 192 18.39 10.99 19.08
N ILE A 193 17.20 11.20 18.57
CA ILE A 193 16.77 12.48 18.02
C ILE A 193 16.79 13.41 19.23
N GLU A 194 17.81 14.24 19.37
CA GLU A 194 17.77 15.36 20.29
C GLU A 194 16.59 16.21 19.86
N GLU A 195 15.52 16.23 20.67
CA GLU A 195 14.47 17.23 20.55
C GLU A 195 15.13 18.59 20.81
N GLU A 196 15.59 19.25 19.73
CA GLU A 196 15.85 20.67 19.80
C GLU A 196 14.51 21.36 20.14
N GLY A 197 14.42 21.73 21.40
CA GLY A 197 13.31 22.50 21.92
C GLY A 197 13.12 23.77 21.08
N SER A 198 12.12 23.77 20.23
CA SER A 198 11.64 25.00 19.60
C SER A 198 10.86 25.80 20.63
N ASP A 199 11.57 26.55 21.47
CA ASP A 199 11.00 27.69 22.18
C ASP A 199 10.62 28.75 21.14
N ILE A 200 9.45 28.63 20.55
CA ILE A 200 8.83 29.71 19.81
C ILE A 200 8.20 30.66 20.82
N TYR A 201 9.00 31.66 21.19
CA TYR A 201 8.57 32.83 21.95
C TYR A 201 7.63 33.66 21.07
N TYR A 202 6.34 33.62 21.34
CA TYR A 202 5.41 34.66 20.87
C TYR A 202 5.49 35.82 21.86
N GLY A 203 6.28 36.83 21.54
CA GLY A 203 6.35 38.09 22.25
C GLY A 203 5.74 39.20 21.45
N GLY A 204 4.82 39.96 22.06
CA GLY A 204 4.44 41.33 21.72
C GLY A 204 3.28 41.50 20.76
#